data_dbccd61b07c0497c4308a3bbc2441a5e
#
_entry.id   dbccd61b07c0497c4308a3bbc2441a5e
#
_cell.length_a   1.000
_cell.length_b   1.000
_cell.length_c   1.000
_cell.angle_alpha   90.00
_cell.angle_beta   90.00
_cell.angle_gamma   90.00
#
_symmetry.space_group_name_H-M   'P 1'
#
loop_
_entity.id
_entity.type
_entity.pdbx_description
1 polymer ?
#
loop_
_entity_poly.entity_id
_entity_poly.type
_entity_poly.pdbx_seq_one_letter_code
_entity_poly.pdbx_strand_id
1 'polypeptide(L)'
;MNQVADILKLAIKAKQQGIDAVLATVVRTEGSAYRRAGAMMLICEDGRSVGMISGGCLEPHIIKRAFWLTRNGANVQVYQTGDDIQYADDGQAQAGVKRTKSDIYDRSDNGLDDDSNSGLDEADFDELNFGLGCNGRVHVLFERLTTATPLLETIRNVRRTQQPITVATLIRANDYQHQGSVSQNRDNLQIGMRINLDEYRSLGSVSALGKTAFSSILANTVEELAEYKLSDKNAEYVTVENGKVTTEWLVQRLQPQLRLLICGAGNDVMPLVTMAKLQDWHVTVVDSRSQYATRMRFPQADVVMSIPLDDRETLLKLSNNAAVALMSHSLSQDRARLAILLEHPDNYRYLGQLGPRYRTERLINEISMNLSNPTMLEAGIHKLHYPIGYKLGGDGPEALALGIMAEINAVMHNQDAPVSGSHNNVSDI
;
A
#
# COMPACT_ATOMS: atom_id res chain seq x y z
N MET A 1 -1.56 -1.58 2.07
CA MET A 1 -0.70 -2.19 1.01
C MET A 1 0.30 -3.16 1.64
N ASN A 2 -0.18 -4.07 2.50
CA ASN A 2 0.71 -4.82 3.41
C ASN A 2 1.46 -6.00 2.76
N GLN A 3 1.33 -6.21 1.46
CA GLN A 3 1.91 -7.38 0.76
C GLN A 3 2.80 -6.99 -0.44
N VAL A 4 3.05 -5.71 -0.63
CA VAL A 4 3.84 -5.22 -1.77
C VAL A 4 5.28 -5.75 -1.73
N ALA A 5 5.90 -5.86 -0.54
CA ALA A 5 7.24 -6.45 -0.40
C ALA A 5 7.28 -7.89 -0.90
N ASP A 6 6.25 -8.67 -0.57
CA ASP A 6 6.20 -10.08 -0.96
C ASP A 6 5.86 -10.25 -2.45
N ILE A 7 5.02 -9.36 -3.01
CA ILE A 7 4.79 -9.28 -4.47
C ILE A 7 6.10 -9.01 -5.20
N LEU A 8 6.89 -8.02 -4.75
CA LEU A 8 8.18 -7.69 -5.35
C LEU A 8 9.18 -8.85 -5.26
N LYS A 9 9.24 -9.53 -4.11
CA LYS A 9 10.10 -10.71 -3.91
C LYS A 9 9.69 -11.87 -4.83
N LEU A 10 8.37 -12.17 -4.90
CA LEU A 10 7.87 -13.25 -5.74
C LEU A 10 8.08 -12.94 -7.23
N ALA A 11 7.85 -11.68 -7.67
CA ALA A 11 8.07 -11.26 -9.04
C ALA A 11 9.53 -11.44 -9.48
N ILE A 12 10.50 -11.06 -8.62
CA ILE A 12 11.92 -11.28 -8.89
C ILE A 12 12.22 -12.77 -9.01
N LYS A 13 11.71 -13.58 -8.07
CA LYS A 13 11.94 -15.02 -8.04
C LYS A 13 11.33 -15.72 -9.27
N ALA A 14 10.11 -15.36 -9.66
CA ALA A 14 9.46 -15.87 -10.86
C ALA A 14 10.28 -15.54 -12.11
N LYS A 15 10.72 -14.27 -12.26
CA LYS A 15 11.57 -13.85 -13.38
C LYS A 15 12.90 -14.62 -13.44
N GLN A 16 13.56 -14.83 -12.29
CA GLN A 16 14.82 -15.61 -12.23
C GLN A 16 14.64 -17.07 -12.57
N GLN A 17 13.47 -17.65 -12.26
CA GLN A 17 13.14 -19.05 -12.54
C GLN A 17 12.51 -19.27 -13.92
N GLY A 18 12.29 -18.21 -14.71
CA GLY A 18 11.59 -18.28 -15.99
C GLY A 18 10.11 -18.69 -15.89
N ILE A 19 9.50 -18.47 -14.71
CA ILE A 19 8.09 -18.78 -14.45
C ILE A 19 7.25 -17.57 -14.82
N ASP A 20 6.24 -17.78 -15.67
CA ASP A 20 5.32 -16.75 -16.06
C ASP A 20 4.39 -16.38 -14.88
N ALA A 21 3.95 -15.13 -14.85
CA ALA A 21 3.10 -14.62 -13.80
C ALA A 21 2.17 -13.51 -14.32
N VAL A 22 1.04 -13.35 -13.64
CA VAL A 22 0.03 -12.31 -13.88
C VAL A 22 -0.09 -11.43 -12.65
N LEU A 23 -0.03 -10.12 -12.85
CA LEU A 23 -0.37 -9.13 -11.83
C LEU A 23 -1.83 -8.74 -12.00
N ALA A 24 -2.63 -8.94 -10.97
CA ALA A 24 -3.99 -8.43 -10.85
C ALA A 24 -3.98 -7.18 -9.97
N THR A 25 -4.54 -6.07 -10.47
CA THR A 25 -4.58 -4.77 -9.77
C THR A 25 -6.01 -4.25 -9.71
N VAL A 26 -6.52 -3.92 -8.52
CA VAL A 26 -7.80 -3.20 -8.39
C VAL A 26 -7.62 -1.79 -8.95
N VAL A 27 -8.37 -1.47 -10.01
CA VAL A 27 -8.25 -0.16 -10.68
C VAL A 27 -9.41 0.78 -10.39
N ARG A 28 -10.58 0.23 -10.04
CA ARG A 28 -11.76 1.00 -9.64
C ARG A 28 -12.62 0.19 -8.69
N THR A 29 -13.28 0.86 -7.75
CA THR A 29 -14.30 0.26 -6.88
C THR A 29 -15.53 1.14 -6.85
N GLU A 30 -16.70 0.52 -6.88
CA GLU A 30 -18.00 1.17 -6.78
C GLU A 30 -18.77 0.52 -5.62
N GLY A 31 -19.40 1.33 -4.78
CA GLY A 31 -20.04 0.84 -3.57
C GLY A 31 -19.06 0.33 -2.51
N SER A 32 -19.46 -0.67 -1.72
CA SER A 32 -18.64 -1.24 -0.65
C SER A 32 -17.66 -2.27 -1.21
N ALA A 33 -16.36 -2.07 -0.96
CA ALA A 33 -15.31 -2.99 -1.38
C ALA A 33 -14.29 -3.19 -0.24
N TYR A 34 -13.86 -4.44 -0.02
CA TYR A 34 -12.88 -4.79 1.01
C TYR A 34 -11.51 -4.16 0.74
N ARG A 35 -11.11 -4.08 -0.52
CA ARG A 35 -9.83 -3.47 -0.94
C ARG A 35 -10.10 -2.26 -1.83
N ARG A 36 -9.26 -1.25 -1.69
CA ARG A 36 -9.32 -0.02 -2.48
C ARG A 36 -8.51 -0.14 -3.76
N ALA A 37 -8.73 0.77 -4.70
CA ALA A 37 -7.92 0.92 -5.90
C ALA A 37 -6.42 0.98 -5.55
N GLY A 38 -5.60 0.32 -6.36
CA GLY A 38 -4.17 0.12 -6.11
C GLY A 38 -3.82 -1.16 -5.33
N ALA A 39 -4.80 -1.93 -4.82
CA ALA A 39 -4.54 -3.24 -4.25
C ALA A 39 -4.10 -4.23 -5.33
N MET A 40 -3.12 -5.09 -5.02
CA MET A 40 -2.50 -5.97 -6.01
C MET A 40 -2.41 -7.41 -5.51
N MET A 41 -2.39 -8.35 -6.48
CA MET A 41 -2.10 -9.77 -6.27
C MET A 41 -1.25 -10.28 -7.43
N LEU A 42 -0.15 -10.95 -7.14
CA LEU A 42 0.68 -11.63 -8.13
C LEU A 42 0.37 -13.12 -8.12
N ILE A 43 0.17 -13.70 -9.29
CA ILE A 43 -0.21 -15.10 -9.51
C ILE A 43 0.80 -15.70 -10.46
N CYS A 44 1.52 -16.73 -10.04
CA CYS A 44 2.48 -17.47 -10.85
C CYS A 44 1.83 -18.70 -11.49
N GLU A 45 2.34 -19.11 -12.65
CA GLU A 45 1.86 -20.29 -13.39
C GLU A 45 2.04 -21.59 -12.58
N ASP A 46 3.03 -21.65 -11.69
CA ASP A 46 3.28 -22.78 -10.79
C ASP A 46 2.36 -22.84 -9.56
N GLY A 47 1.32 -22.01 -9.51
CA GLY A 47 0.31 -21.96 -8.44
C GLY A 47 0.68 -21.07 -7.24
N ARG A 48 1.91 -20.54 -7.16
CA ARG A 48 2.25 -19.58 -6.10
C ARG A 48 1.51 -18.26 -6.34
N SER A 49 0.97 -17.70 -5.27
CA SER A 49 0.34 -16.38 -5.33
C SER A 49 0.60 -15.59 -4.06
N VAL A 50 0.64 -14.26 -4.19
CA VAL A 50 0.85 -13.31 -3.10
C VAL A 50 0.07 -12.05 -3.37
N GLY A 51 -0.49 -11.48 -2.34
CA GLY A 51 -1.35 -10.30 -2.43
C GLY A 51 -2.81 -10.66 -2.26
N MET A 52 -3.67 -9.65 -2.27
CA MET A 52 -5.10 -9.82 -2.07
C MET A 52 -5.83 -8.63 -2.68
N ILE A 53 -6.89 -8.89 -3.44
CA ILE A 53 -7.75 -7.89 -4.09
C ILE A 53 -9.18 -7.88 -3.58
N SER A 54 -9.59 -8.94 -2.89
CA SER A 54 -10.84 -9.03 -2.13
C SER A 54 -10.55 -9.48 -0.70
N GLY A 55 -11.51 -9.99 0.02
CA GLY A 55 -11.33 -10.61 1.34
C GLY A 55 -11.07 -12.12 1.30
N GLY A 56 -10.70 -12.68 0.16
CA GLY A 56 -10.53 -14.12 -0.07
C GLY A 56 -11.61 -14.72 -1.00
N CYS A 57 -12.63 -13.95 -1.33
CA CYS A 57 -13.81 -14.43 -2.06
C CYS A 57 -13.56 -14.56 -3.57
N LEU A 58 -12.87 -13.58 -4.17
CA LEU A 58 -12.60 -13.54 -5.61
C LEU A 58 -11.31 -14.27 -6.00
N GLU A 59 -10.37 -14.41 -5.07
CA GLU A 59 -9.04 -14.92 -5.32
C GLU A 59 -9.03 -16.31 -5.97
N PRO A 60 -9.83 -17.31 -5.52
CA PRO A 60 -9.85 -18.64 -6.17
C PRO A 60 -10.28 -18.58 -7.63
N HIS A 61 -11.27 -17.74 -7.96
CA HIS A 61 -11.73 -17.54 -9.33
C HIS A 61 -10.67 -16.83 -10.17
N ILE A 62 -10.07 -15.78 -9.63
CA ILE A 62 -9.04 -14.99 -10.29
C ILE A 62 -7.82 -15.84 -10.60
N ILE A 63 -7.34 -16.66 -9.66
CA ILE A 63 -6.19 -17.56 -9.86
C ILE A 63 -6.43 -18.49 -11.03
N LYS A 64 -7.63 -19.09 -11.14
CA LYS A 64 -7.98 -20.00 -12.24
C LYS A 64 -8.00 -19.33 -13.61
N ARG A 65 -8.37 -18.06 -13.68
CA ARG A 65 -8.64 -17.35 -14.95
C ARG A 65 -7.57 -16.35 -15.37
N ALA A 66 -6.64 -15.98 -14.49
CA ALA A 66 -5.66 -14.93 -14.72
C ALA A 66 -4.88 -15.10 -16.04
N PHE A 67 -4.40 -16.31 -16.32
CA PHE A 67 -3.63 -16.61 -17.53
C PHE A 67 -4.49 -16.61 -18.79
N TRP A 68 -5.73 -17.07 -18.69
CA TRP A 68 -6.69 -17.02 -19.80
C TRP A 68 -7.09 -15.58 -20.14
N LEU A 69 -7.37 -14.76 -19.11
CA LEU A 69 -7.74 -13.34 -19.29
C LEU A 69 -6.64 -12.52 -19.96
N THR A 70 -5.38 -12.92 -19.77
CA THR A 70 -4.21 -12.19 -20.31
C THR A 70 -3.63 -12.80 -21.59
N ARG A 71 -4.30 -13.77 -22.21
CA ARG A 71 -3.81 -14.45 -23.43
C ARG A 71 -3.61 -13.50 -24.62
N ASN A 72 -4.45 -12.46 -24.73
CA ASN A 72 -4.43 -11.46 -25.81
C ASN A 72 -3.87 -10.10 -25.36
N GLY A 73 -3.21 -10.03 -24.19
CA GLY A 73 -2.71 -8.79 -23.61
C GLY A 73 -3.37 -8.43 -22.28
N ALA A 74 -3.17 -7.21 -21.83
CA ALA A 74 -3.77 -6.71 -20.59
C ALA A 74 -5.30 -6.60 -20.75
N ASN A 75 -6.03 -6.96 -19.68
CA ASN A 75 -7.49 -6.99 -19.68
C ASN A 75 -8.04 -6.45 -18.36
N VAL A 76 -9.18 -5.75 -18.40
CA VAL A 76 -9.91 -5.31 -17.21
C VAL A 76 -11.20 -6.09 -17.10
N GLN A 77 -11.37 -6.78 -15.97
CA GLN A 77 -12.58 -7.54 -15.64
C GLN A 77 -13.33 -6.88 -14.50
N VAL A 78 -14.66 -6.84 -14.62
CA VAL A 78 -15.56 -6.35 -13.56
C VAL A 78 -16.13 -7.51 -12.77
N TYR A 79 -16.06 -7.41 -11.44
CA TYR A 79 -16.63 -8.39 -10.51
C TYR A 79 -17.67 -7.71 -9.65
N GLN A 80 -18.89 -8.23 -9.66
CA GLN A 80 -19.98 -7.79 -8.78
C GLN A 80 -19.98 -8.64 -7.52
N THR A 81 -19.98 -8.00 -6.33
CA THR A 81 -19.87 -8.66 -5.03
C THR A 81 -21.15 -8.61 -4.21
N GLY A 82 -22.29 -8.20 -4.81
CA GLY A 82 -23.57 -8.06 -4.12
C GLY A 82 -24.58 -9.13 -4.50
N ASP A 83 -25.55 -9.39 -3.61
CA ASP A 83 -26.75 -10.11 -3.95
C ASP A 83 -27.74 -9.17 -4.65
N ASP A 84 -28.41 -9.63 -5.72
CA ASP A 84 -29.50 -8.92 -6.40
C ASP A 84 -30.81 -8.87 -5.56
N ILE A 85 -30.70 -8.90 -4.22
CA ILE A 85 -31.86 -8.76 -3.35
C ILE A 85 -32.17 -7.27 -3.23
N GLN A 86 -33.06 -6.78 -4.07
CA GLN A 86 -33.73 -5.50 -3.85
C GLN A 86 -34.67 -5.67 -2.65
N TYR A 87 -34.28 -5.12 -1.50
CA TYR A 87 -35.22 -4.91 -0.42
C TYR A 87 -36.17 -3.80 -0.85
N ALA A 88 -37.45 -4.15 -1.09
CA ALA A 88 -38.49 -3.14 -1.19
C ALA A 88 -38.61 -2.44 0.17
N ASP A 89 -38.87 -1.14 0.16
CA ASP A 89 -38.88 -0.22 1.32
C ASP A 89 -39.95 -0.54 2.37
N ASP A 90 -40.68 -1.60 2.18
CA ASP A 90 -41.85 -2.06 2.99
C ASP A 90 -41.61 -3.38 3.75
N GLY A 91 -40.39 -3.85 3.85
CA GLY A 91 -39.99 -4.95 4.75
C GLY A 91 -40.56 -6.35 4.38
N GLN A 92 -41.08 -6.54 3.20
CA GLN A 92 -41.51 -7.85 2.69
C GLN A 92 -40.60 -8.30 1.54
N ALA A 93 -39.85 -9.36 1.80
CA ALA A 93 -39.04 -10.01 0.79
C ALA A 93 -39.92 -10.66 -0.29
N GLN A 94 -39.97 -10.08 -1.48
CA GLN A 94 -40.50 -10.78 -2.66
C GLN A 94 -39.36 -11.64 -3.26
N ALA A 95 -39.47 -12.94 -3.02
CA ALA A 95 -38.60 -13.94 -3.60
C ALA A 95 -38.85 -14.08 -5.11
N GLY A 96 -38.17 -13.24 -5.88
CA GLY A 96 -38.01 -13.44 -7.32
C GLY A 96 -36.78 -14.29 -7.56
N VAL A 97 -36.88 -15.60 -7.38
CA VAL A 97 -35.77 -16.54 -7.66
C VAL A 97 -35.53 -16.60 -9.16
N LYS A 98 -34.65 -15.76 -9.69
CA LYS A 98 -33.89 -16.09 -10.88
C LYS A 98 -32.76 -17.03 -10.44
N ARG A 99 -32.93 -18.32 -10.75
CA ARG A 99 -31.87 -19.31 -10.55
C ARG A 99 -30.60 -18.85 -11.25
N THR A 100 -29.61 -18.48 -10.47
CA THR A 100 -28.26 -18.23 -10.97
C THR A 100 -27.58 -19.56 -11.24
N LYS A 101 -26.76 -19.62 -12.29
CA LYS A 101 -25.99 -20.80 -12.70
C LYS A 101 -24.99 -21.34 -11.66
N SER A 102 -25.02 -20.92 -10.40
CA SER A 102 -24.24 -21.48 -9.30
C SER A 102 -24.66 -22.90 -8.89
N ASP A 103 -25.89 -23.33 -9.25
CA ASP A 103 -26.41 -24.68 -8.94
C ASP A 103 -25.84 -25.80 -9.84
N ILE A 104 -24.91 -25.48 -10.74
CA ILE A 104 -24.36 -26.45 -11.73
C ILE A 104 -23.10 -27.17 -11.22
N TYR A 105 -22.54 -26.79 -10.10
CA TYR A 105 -21.25 -27.34 -9.64
C TYR A 105 -21.35 -28.43 -8.56
N ASP A 106 -22.53 -28.86 -8.17
CA ASP A 106 -22.70 -29.96 -7.20
C ASP A 106 -23.31 -31.22 -7.87
N ARG A 107 -22.63 -31.75 -8.88
CA ARG A 107 -22.79 -33.13 -9.33
C ARG A 107 -21.44 -33.75 -9.59
N SER A 108 -21.01 -34.49 -8.59
CA SER A 108 -19.97 -35.50 -8.67
C SER A 108 -20.25 -36.53 -9.78
N ASP A 109 -19.21 -36.85 -10.52
CA ASP A 109 -18.87 -38.12 -11.11
C ASP A 109 -19.98 -38.96 -11.76
N ASN A 110 -19.98 -38.96 -13.09
CA ASN A 110 -19.99 -40.22 -13.90
C ASN A 110 -19.99 -39.91 -15.40
N GLY A 111 -18.91 -40.31 -16.00
CA GLY A 111 -18.69 -40.92 -17.27
C GLY A 111 -19.31 -40.41 -18.59
N LEU A 112 -18.38 -40.26 -19.56
CA LEU A 112 -18.50 -40.52 -20.99
C LEU A 112 -19.09 -39.42 -21.91
N ASP A 113 -18.16 -38.93 -22.76
CA ASP A 113 -18.29 -38.56 -24.16
C ASP A 113 -19.56 -37.87 -24.67
N ASP A 114 -19.43 -36.61 -25.09
CA ASP A 114 -19.75 -36.28 -26.50
C ASP A 114 -19.26 -34.87 -26.88
N ASP A 115 -18.61 -34.83 -28.05
CA ASP A 115 -18.28 -33.62 -28.79
C ASP A 115 -19.53 -32.89 -29.23
N SER A 116 -19.80 -31.71 -28.63
CA SER A 116 -20.62 -30.69 -29.29
C SER A 116 -20.15 -29.30 -28.89
N ASN A 117 -19.43 -28.69 -29.82
CA ASN A 117 -19.05 -27.31 -29.89
C ASN A 117 -20.31 -26.42 -29.89
N SER A 118 -20.80 -26.02 -28.72
CA SER A 118 -21.78 -24.95 -28.57
C SER A 118 -21.04 -23.67 -28.21
N GLY A 119 -20.90 -22.78 -29.21
CA GLY A 119 -20.39 -21.45 -29.03
C GLY A 119 -21.16 -20.72 -27.93
N LEU A 120 -20.45 -20.45 -26.85
CA LEU A 120 -20.91 -19.51 -25.83
C LEU A 120 -20.55 -18.13 -26.36
N ASP A 121 -21.56 -17.31 -26.62
CA ASP A 121 -21.42 -15.94 -27.08
C ASP A 121 -20.52 -15.12 -26.16
N GLU A 122 -19.53 -14.43 -26.73
CA GLU A 122 -18.54 -13.60 -26.02
C GLU A 122 -19.18 -12.43 -25.25
N ALA A 123 -20.46 -12.14 -25.44
CA ALA A 123 -21.18 -11.01 -24.84
C ALA A 123 -21.65 -11.23 -23.38
N ASP A 124 -21.66 -12.46 -22.87
CA ASP A 124 -22.23 -12.80 -21.55
C ASP A 124 -21.18 -12.77 -20.39
N PHE A 125 -19.93 -12.35 -20.66
CA PHE A 125 -18.83 -12.49 -19.69
C PHE A 125 -18.42 -11.20 -18.98
N ASP A 126 -19.06 -10.06 -19.25
CA ASP A 126 -18.59 -8.77 -18.74
C ASP A 126 -18.87 -8.50 -17.26
N GLU A 127 -19.83 -9.18 -16.63
CA GLU A 127 -20.14 -9.02 -15.21
C GLU A 127 -20.32 -10.38 -14.50
N LEU A 128 -19.42 -10.73 -13.58
CA LEU A 128 -19.53 -11.94 -12.75
C LEU A 128 -20.08 -11.56 -11.38
N ASN A 129 -21.28 -12.07 -11.04
CA ASN A 129 -21.92 -11.88 -9.73
C ASN A 129 -21.55 -13.03 -8.79
N PHE A 130 -20.98 -12.73 -7.63
CA PHE A 130 -20.52 -13.71 -6.65
C PHE A 130 -21.37 -13.81 -5.38
N GLY A 131 -22.44 -13.00 -5.24
CA GLY A 131 -23.36 -13.10 -4.09
C GLY A 131 -22.69 -12.97 -2.70
N LEU A 132 -21.67 -12.11 -2.55
CA LEU A 132 -20.76 -12.11 -1.40
C LEU A 132 -21.13 -11.12 -0.28
N GLY A 133 -22.34 -10.57 -0.26
CA GLY A 133 -22.81 -9.69 0.80
C GLY A 133 -22.11 -8.31 0.89
N CYS A 134 -21.21 -8.00 -0.03
CA CYS A 134 -20.61 -6.67 -0.17
C CYS A 134 -21.21 -6.04 -1.43
N ASN A 135 -22.25 -5.23 -1.31
CA ASN A 135 -22.92 -4.57 -2.46
C ASN A 135 -21.99 -3.59 -3.17
N GLY A 136 -21.05 -4.09 -3.99
CA GLY A 136 -20.11 -3.27 -4.73
C GLY A 136 -19.61 -3.95 -6.00
N ARG A 137 -18.95 -3.13 -6.84
CA ARG A 137 -18.25 -3.59 -8.04
C ARG A 137 -16.76 -3.36 -7.89
N VAL A 138 -15.96 -4.33 -8.32
CA VAL A 138 -14.50 -4.26 -8.30
C VAL A 138 -13.98 -4.48 -9.71
N HIS A 139 -13.31 -3.46 -10.27
CA HIS A 139 -12.67 -3.54 -11.56
C HIS A 139 -11.22 -3.95 -11.35
N VAL A 140 -10.79 -5.04 -11.98
CA VAL A 140 -9.46 -5.61 -11.82
C VAL A 140 -8.74 -5.65 -13.16
N LEU A 141 -7.60 -4.99 -13.24
CA LEU A 141 -6.68 -5.05 -14.36
C LEU A 141 -5.78 -6.27 -14.20
N PHE A 142 -5.74 -7.12 -15.22
CA PHE A 142 -4.85 -8.29 -15.34
C PHE A 142 -3.77 -8.03 -16.36
N GLU A 143 -2.53 -8.25 -15.99
CA GLU A 143 -1.36 -8.02 -16.85
C GLU A 143 -0.33 -9.12 -16.68
N ARG A 144 0.26 -9.58 -17.78
CA ARG A 144 1.44 -10.44 -17.70
C ARG A 144 2.59 -9.73 -16.99
N LEU A 145 3.42 -10.45 -16.29
CA LEU A 145 4.54 -9.88 -15.53
C LEU A 145 5.47 -9.04 -16.41
N THR A 146 5.65 -9.41 -17.67
CA THR A 146 6.40 -8.63 -18.66
C THR A 146 5.84 -7.22 -18.84
N THR A 147 4.52 -7.07 -18.92
CA THR A 147 3.81 -5.79 -19.04
C THR A 147 3.77 -5.05 -17.70
N ALA A 148 3.62 -5.77 -16.58
CA ALA A 148 3.54 -5.20 -15.24
C ALA A 148 4.91 -4.78 -14.65
N THR A 149 6.03 -5.25 -15.23
CA THR A 149 7.39 -4.99 -14.73
C THR A 149 7.68 -3.51 -14.51
N PRO A 150 7.32 -2.56 -15.42
CA PRO A 150 7.59 -1.13 -15.19
C PRO A 150 6.94 -0.58 -13.91
N LEU A 151 5.71 -1.01 -13.57
CA LEU A 151 5.06 -0.62 -12.31
C LEU A 151 5.82 -1.13 -11.11
N LEU A 152 6.20 -2.41 -11.13
CA LEU A 152 6.94 -3.02 -10.01
C LEU A 152 8.32 -2.40 -9.83
N GLU A 153 8.98 -2.01 -10.91
CA GLU A 153 10.25 -1.27 -10.87
C GLU A 153 10.07 0.15 -10.34
N THR A 154 9.01 0.84 -10.72
CA THR A 154 8.66 2.16 -10.16
C THR A 154 8.40 2.06 -8.67
N ILE A 155 7.62 1.09 -8.21
CA ILE A 155 7.38 0.85 -6.78
C ILE A 155 8.70 0.58 -6.04
N ARG A 156 9.59 -0.23 -6.62
CA ARG A 156 10.92 -0.48 -6.04
C ARG A 156 11.76 0.78 -5.96
N ASN A 157 11.73 1.61 -7.00
CA ASN A 157 12.44 2.89 -7.01
C ASN A 157 11.90 3.84 -5.94
N VAL A 158 10.58 3.99 -5.80
CA VAL A 158 9.93 4.79 -4.74
C VAL A 158 10.40 4.34 -3.36
N ARG A 159 10.46 3.02 -3.11
CA ARG A 159 10.96 2.46 -1.85
C ARG A 159 12.43 2.78 -1.60
N ARG A 160 13.26 2.73 -2.64
CA ARG A 160 14.70 2.99 -2.56
C ARG A 160 15.02 4.48 -2.37
N THR A 161 14.37 5.34 -3.13
CA THR A 161 14.61 6.80 -3.12
C THR A 161 13.87 7.53 -2.01
N GLN A 162 12.84 6.90 -1.44
CA GLN A 162 11.92 7.51 -0.48
C GLN A 162 11.19 8.75 -1.06
N GLN A 163 11.07 8.82 -2.38
CA GLN A 163 10.33 9.87 -3.08
C GLN A 163 9.05 9.30 -3.67
N PRO A 164 7.88 9.88 -3.37
CA PRO A 164 6.63 9.45 -3.98
C PRO A 164 6.62 9.74 -5.48
N ILE A 165 5.91 8.91 -6.24
CA ILE A 165 5.73 9.07 -7.70
C ILE A 165 4.26 8.92 -8.03
N THR A 166 3.74 9.83 -8.87
CA THR A 166 2.37 9.77 -9.38
C THR A 166 2.37 9.10 -10.76
N VAL A 167 1.60 8.02 -10.89
CA VAL A 167 1.47 7.22 -12.11
C VAL A 167 0.02 7.21 -12.57
N ALA A 168 -0.21 7.47 -13.85
CA ALA A 168 -1.48 7.21 -14.52
C ALA A 168 -1.41 5.89 -15.27
N THR A 169 -2.39 5.00 -15.06
CA THR A 169 -2.53 3.70 -15.74
C THR A 169 -3.80 3.70 -16.58
N LEU A 170 -3.71 3.42 -17.88
CA LEU A 170 -4.86 3.33 -18.77
C LEU A 170 -5.67 2.07 -18.46
N ILE A 171 -6.96 2.25 -18.17
CA ILE A 171 -7.91 1.19 -17.85
C ILE A 171 -8.77 0.85 -19.07
N ARG A 172 -9.27 1.87 -19.74
CA ARG A 172 -10.17 1.73 -20.90
C ARG A 172 -9.94 2.88 -21.89
N ALA A 173 -10.09 2.58 -23.17
CA ALA A 173 -10.14 3.57 -24.23
C ALA A 173 -11.29 3.23 -25.17
N ASN A 174 -12.26 4.14 -25.31
CA ASN A 174 -13.38 4.01 -26.22
C ASN A 174 -13.19 4.99 -27.39
N ASP A 175 -13.11 4.45 -28.59
CA ASP A 175 -13.12 5.26 -29.82
C ASP A 175 -14.53 5.21 -30.41
N TYR A 176 -15.23 6.35 -30.43
CA TYR A 176 -16.59 6.48 -30.96
C TYR A 176 -16.66 6.44 -32.49
N GLN A 177 -15.61 6.00 -33.20
CA GLN A 177 -15.67 5.86 -34.65
C GLN A 177 -15.19 4.51 -35.19
N HIS A 178 -16.12 3.90 -35.89
CA HIS A 178 -16.11 3.07 -37.08
C HIS A 178 -16.26 1.54 -36.93
N GLN A 179 -17.50 1.11 -37.07
CA GLN A 179 -17.82 0.06 -38.04
C GLN A 179 -17.38 0.51 -39.42
N GLY A 180 -16.25 0.07 -39.93
CA GLY A 180 -15.98 0.03 -41.36
C GLY A 180 -14.90 0.90 -41.99
N SER A 181 -13.72 1.11 -41.36
CA SER A 181 -12.51 1.40 -42.18
C SER A 181 -11.24 1.12 -41.38
N VAL A 182 -10.35 0.35 -41.99
CA VAL A 182 -9.00 0.06 -41.50
C VAL A 182 -8.18 1.35 -41.62
N SER A 183 -8.14 2.16 -40.57
CA SER A 183 -7.27 3.32 -40.47
C SER A 183 -5.93 2.91 -39.89
N GLN A 184 -4.86 3.10 -40.65
CA GLN A 184 -3.47 2.75 -40.31
C GLN A 184 -2.81 3.64 -39.24
N ASN A 185 -3.55 4.54 -38.59
CA ASN A 185 -3.06 5.43 -37.52
C ASN A 185 -3.86 5.23 -36.21
N ARG A 186 -3.86 4.01 -35.68
CA ARG A 186 -4.32 3.80 -34.30
C ARG A 186 -3.23 4.29 -33.36
N ASP A 187 -3.53 5.33 -32.61
CA ASP A 187 -2.80 5.65 -31.40
C ASP A 187 -2.64 4.36 -30.60
N ASN A 188 -1.40 3.98 -30.27
CA ASN A 188 -1.09 2.74 -29.54
C ASN A 188 -1.54 2.84 -28.06
N LEU A 189 -2.83 3.16 -27.83
CA LEU A 189 -3.43 3.16 -26.50
C LEU A 189 -3.66 1.71 -26.08
N GLN A 190 -2.73 1.16 -25.30
CA GLN A 190 -2.86 -0.21 -24.79
C GLN A 190 -3.30 -0.17 -23.32
N ILE A 191 -4.34 -0.95 -22.99
CA ILE A 191 -4.75 -1.16 -21.60
C ILE A 191 -3.53 -1.57 -20.77
N GLY A 192 -3.37 -0.99 -19.59
CA GLY A 192 -2.19 -1.18 -18.75
C GLY A 192 -1.01 -0.24 -19.09
N MET A 193 -1.10 0.59 -20.14
CA MET A 193 -0.10 1.62 -20.42
C MET A 193 0.02 2.57 -19.22
N ARG A 194 1.26 2.96 -18.90
CA ARG A 194 1.55 3.81 -17.74
C ARG A 194 2.35 5.04 -18.11
N ILE A 195 2.04 6.13 -17.42
CA ILE A 195 2.71 7.43 -17.55
C ILE A 195 3.13 7.89 -16.17
N ASN A 196 4.39 8.26 -16.03
CA ASN A 196 4.91 8.93 -14.85
C ASN A 196 4.59 10.43 -14.95
N LEU A 197 3.60 10.89 -14.21
CA LEU A 197 3.13 12.28 -14.27
C LEU A 197 4.13 13.26 -13.65
N ASP A 198 4.90 12.85 -12.65
CA ASP A 198 5.89 13.72 -12.02
C ASP A 198 7.10 13.94 -12.94
N GLU A 199 7.48 12.92 -13.71
CA GLU A 199 8.51 13.05 -14.75
C GLU A 199 8.03 13.98 -15.88
N TYR A 200 6.78 13.82 -16.34
CA TYR A 200 6.18 14.72 -17.31
C TYR A 200 6.18 16.18 -16.81
N ARG A 201 5.73 16.43 -15.58
CA ARG A 201 5.73 17.78 -14.97
C ARG A 201 7.14 18.40 -14.92
N SER A 202 8.16 17.59 -14.72
CA SER A 202 9.56 18.06 -14.64
C SER A 202 10.15 18.38 -16.01
N LEU A 203 9.78 17.64 -17.06
CA LEU A 203 10.31 17.76 -18.41
C LEU A 203 9.52 18.74 -19.29
N GLY A 204 8.28 19.07 -18.92
CA GLY A 204 7.41 20.04 -19.58
C GLY A 204 6.90 19.65 -20.97
N SER A 205 7.19 18.43 -21.47
CA SER A 205 6.67 17.95 -22.74
C SER A 205 6.68 16.43 -22.87
N VAL A 206 5.71 15.91 -23.65
CA VAL A 206 5.59 14.46 -23.94
C VAL A 206 6.76 13.94 -24.78
N SER A 207 7.31 14.77 -25.68
CA SER A 207 8.44 14.40 -26.52
C SER A 207 9.73 14.13 -25.71
N ALA A 208 9.89 14.78 -24.56
CA ALA A 208 11.04 14.59 -23.68
C ALA A 208 11.02 13.22 -22.95
N LEU A 209 9.87 12.52 -22.86
CA LEU A 209 9.77 11.17 -22.31
C LEU A 209 10.39 10.07 -23.22
N GLY A 210 11.09 10.45 -24.28
CA GLY A 210 11.83 9.53 -25.17
C GLY A 210 10.94 8.60 -26.00
N LYS A 211 9.62 8.79 -26.00
CA LYS A 211 8.69 8.06 -26.85
C LYS A 211 8.41 8.91 -28.09
N THR A 212 9.10 8.62 -29.18
CA THR A 212 8.86 9.22 -30.48
C THR A 212 7.42 8.94 -30.92
N ALA A 213 6.66 10.01 -31.17
CA ALA A 213 5.29 10.04 -31.71
C ALA A 213 4.19 9.53 -30.74
N PHE A 214 3.96 10.27 -29.66
CA PHE A 214 2.61 10.32 -29.11
C PHE A 214 1.71 11.07 -30.12
N SER A 215 0.51 10.51 -30.36
CA SER A 215 -0.50 11.27 -31.10
C SER A 215 -0.89 12.54 -30.33
N SER A 216 -1.48 13.49 -31.03
CA SER A 216 -2.00 14.71 -30.42
C SER A 216 -3.04 14.42 -29.32
N ILE A 217 -3.81 13.34 -29.47
CA ILE A 217 -4.82 12.92 -28.50
C ILE A 217 -4.15 12.46 -27.21
N LEU A 218 -3.13 11.61 -27.28
CA LEU A 218 -2.42 11.16 -26.09
C LEU A 218 -1.64 12.29 -25.42
N ALA A 219 -1.07 13.22 -26.20
CA ALA A 219 -0.37 14.37 -25.65
C ALA A 219 -1.31 15.25 -24.81
N ASN A 220 -2.49 15.60 -25.35
CA ASN A 220 -3.50 16.38 -24.62
C ASN A 220 -4.02 15.64 -23.38
N THR A 221 -4.22 14.31 -23.48
CA THR A 221 -4.63 13.48 -22.33
C THR A 221 -3.60 13.49 -21.22
N VAL A 222 -2.30 13.39 -21.56
CA VAL A 222 -1.22 13.43 -20.58
C VAL A 222 -1.12 14.78 -19.91
N GLU A 223 -1.31 15.88 -20.66
CA GLU A 223 -1.33 17.24 -20.13
C GLU A 223 -2.45 17.42 -19.11
N GLU A 224 -3.68 17.01 -19.45
CA GLU A 224 -4.82 17.06 -18.54
C GLU A 224 -4.60 16.21 -17.28
N LEU A 225 -4.09 14.98 -17.43
CA LEU A 225 -3.74 14.12 -16.30
C LEU A 225 -2.61 14.70 -15.43
N ALA A 226 -1.66 15.42 -16.03
CA ALA A 226 -0.56 16.04 -15.30
C ALA A 226 -1.03 17.25 -14.47
N GLU A 227 -2.06 17.95 -14.91
CA GLU A 227 -2.70 19.03 -14.14
C GLU A 227 -3.63 18.51 -13.05
N TYR A 228 -4.06 17.24 -13.16
CA TYR A 228 -4.96 16.63 -12.19
C TYR A 228 -4.30 16.53 -10.82
N LYS A 229 -5.00 17.03 -9.80
CA LYS A 229 -4.58 16.95 -8.41
C LYS A 229 -5.38 15.87 -7.70
N LEU A 230 -4.69 14.83 -7.25
CA LEU A 230 -5.29 13.84 -6.36
C LEU A 230 -5.82 14.54 -5.10
N SER A 231 -7.02 14.15 -4.67
CA SER A 231 -7.55 14.50 -3.34
C SER A 231 -6.69 13.85 -2.24
N ASP A 232 -7.18 13.79 -1.01
CA ASP A 232 -6.49 13.11 0.10
C ASP A 232 -6.35 11.58 -0.10
N LYS A 233 -6.90 11.05 -1.20
CA LYS A 233 -6.78 9.63 -1.57
C LYS A 233 -5.52 9.39 -2.39
N ASN A 234 -4.86 8.27 -2.13
CA ASN A 234 -3.66 7.87 -2.88
C ASN A 234 -3.96 7.28 -4.28
N ALA A 235 -5.23 7.09 -4.63
CA ALA A 235 -5.63 6.55 -5.92
C ALA A 235 -7.03 7.04 -6.29
N GLU A 236 -7.20 7.53 -7.51
CA GLU A 236 -8.46 8.01 -8.05
C GLU A 236 -8.64 7.58 -9.50
N TYR A 237 -9.89 7.37 -9.86
CA TYR A 237 -10.31 7.08 -11.22
C TYR A 237 -10.63 8.39 -11.94
N VAL A 238 -10.06 8.58 -13.11
CA VAL A 238 -10.17 9.80 -13.91
C VAL A 238 -10.60 9.45 -15.33
N THR A 239 -11.62 10.15 -15.82
CA THR A 239 -12.04 10.07 -17.23
C THR A 239 -11.57 11.33 -17.96
N VAL A 240 -10.91 11.13 -19.08
CA VAL A 240 -10.45 12.22 -19.96
C VAL A 240 -11.12 12.08 -21.32
N GLU A 241 -11.74 13.18 -21.77
CA GLU A 241 -12.46 13.25 -23.05
C GLU A 241 -11.71 14.16 -24.01
N ASN A 242 -11.11 13.59 -25.07
CA ASN A 242 -10.42 14.31 -26.11
C ASN A 242 -11.11 14.11 -27.45
N GLY A 243 -11.99 15.05 -27.80
CA GLY A 243 -12.80 15.00 -29.03
C GLY A 243 -13.76 13.81 -29.00
N LYS A 244 -13.48 12.77 -29.80
CA LYS A 244 -14.32 11.58 -29.93
C LYS A 244 -13.75 10.37 -29.11
N VAL A 245 -12.60 10.54 -28.51
CA VAL A 245 -11.93 9.50 -27.74
C VAL A 245 -12.13 9.76 -26.27
N THR A 246 -12.73 8.80 -25.57
CA THR A 246 -12.84 8.80 -24.09
C THR A 246 -11.88 7.78 -23.54
N THR A 247 -11.03 8.19 -22.60
CA THR A 247 -10.07 7.34 -21.92
C THR A 247 -10.32 7.34 -20.41
N GLU A 248 -10.17 6.19 -19.78
CA GLU A 248 -10.35 6.01 -18.34
C GLU A 248 -9.03 5.60 -17.72
N TRP A 249 -8.64 6.28 -16.64
CA TRP A 249 -7.34 6.16 -16.01
C TRP A 249 -7.44 5.91 -14.51
N LEU A 250 -6.57 5.09 -13.99
CA LEU A 250 -6.23 5.08 -12.57
C LEU A 250 -5.04 6.03 -12.36
N VAL A 251 -5.26 7.17 -11.71
CA VAL A 251 -4.19 8.05 -11.24
C VAL A 251 -3.86 7.65 -9.81
N GLN A 252 -2.61 7.22 -9.58
CA GLN A 252 -2.18 6.68 -8.30
C GLN A 252 -0.88 7.33 -7.85
N ARG A 253 -0.87 7.82 -6.61
CA ARG A 253 0.36 8.27 -5.94
C ARG A 253 0.99 7.09 -5.19
N LEU A 254 2.06 6.57 -5.74
CA LEU A 254 2.88 5.53 -5.12
C LEU A 254 3.67 6.14 -3.97
N GLN A 255 3.35 5.75 -2.75
CA GLN A 255 4.00 6.25 -1.55
C GLN A 255 5.20 5.37 -1.16
N PRO A 256 6.27 5.96 -0.60
CA PRO A 256 7.34 5.20 0.01
C PRO A 256 6.84 4.41 1.22
N GLN A 257 7.63 3.42 1.65
CA GLN A 257 7.35 2.70 2.89
C GLN A 257 7.45 3.67 4.08
N LEU A 258 6.53 3.52 5.03
CA LEU A 258 6.69 4.13 6.34
C LEU A 258 7.93 3.55 7.02
N ARG A 259 8.67 4.39 7.74
CA ARG A 259 9.92 4.03 8.39
C ARG A 259 9.75 4.00 9.89
N LEU A 260 10.25 2.93 10.51
CA LEU A 260 10.34 2.79 11.96
C LEU A 260 11.80 2.63 12.34
N LEU A 261 12.33 3.58 13.11
CA LEU A 261 13.62 3.50 13.77
C LEU A 261 13.42 3.09 15.22
N ILE A 262 13.98 1.97 15.62
CA ILE A 262 13.95 1.48 17.00
C ILE A 262 15.35 1.62 17.58
N CYS A 263 15.47 2.43 18.63
CA CYS A 263 16.70 2.63 19.38
C CYS A 263 16.67 1.78 20.65
N GLY A 264 17.38 0.68 20.61
CA GLY A 264 17.38 -0.40 21.59
C GLY A 264 17.15 -1.74 20.90
N ALA A 265 17.89 -2.75 21.29
CA ALA A 265 17.82 -4.09 20.70
C ALA A 265 17.53 -5.17 21.80
N GLY A 266 16.58 -4.88 22.69
CA GLY A 266 16.06 -5.79 23.68
C GLY A 266 15.18 -6.89 23.05
N ASN A 267 14.81 -7.90 23.85
CA ASN A 267 13.91 -8.95 23.38
C ASN A 267 12.47 -8.45 23.17
N ASP A 268 12.08 -7.43 23.91
CA ASP A 268 10.80 -6.72 23.82
C ASP A 268 10.61 -5.96 22.50
N VAL A 269 11.68 -5.73 21.74
CA VAL A 269 11.65 -5.11 20.42
C VAL A 269 11.20 -6.10 19.32
N MET A 270 11.39 -7.41 19.52
CA MET A 270 11.09 -8.41 18.48
C MET A 270 9.62 -8.41 18.02
N PRO A 271 8.61 -8.39 18.91
CA PRO A 271 7.21 -8.30 18.50
C PRO A 271 6.90 -7.01 17.73
N LEU A 272 7.50 -5.88 18.14
CA LEU A 272 7.31 -4.61 17.45
C LEU A 272 7.84 -4.66 16.01
N VAL A 273 9.02 -5.23 15.79
CA VAL A 273 9.58 -5.47 14.46
C VAL A 273 8.61 -6.32 13.63
N THR A 274 8.12 -7.43 14.20
CA THR A 274 7.20 -8.33 13.50
C THR A 274 5.92 -7.63 13.09
N MET A 275 5.28 -6.87 13.98
CA MET A 275 4.04 -6.13 13.70
C MET A 275 4.25 -5.04 12.62
N ALA A 276 5.35 -4.32 12.68
CA ALA A 276 5.70 -3.32 11.67
C ALA A 276 5.95 -3.97 10.30
N LYS A 277 6.61 -5.14 10.26
CA LYS A 277 6.83 -5.88 9.01
C LYS A 277 5.54 -6.45 8.42
N LEU A 278 4.58 -6.88 9.24
CA LEU A 278 3.24 -7.27 8.77
C LEU A 278 2.50 -6.12 8.08
N GLN A 279 2.81 -4.87 8.41
CA GLN A 279 2.27 -3.67 7.77
C GLN A 279 3.15 -3.13 6.62
N ASP A 280 4.18 -3.90 6.20
CA ASP A 280 5.12 -3.53 5.13
C ASP A 280 5.95 -2.26 5.43
N TRP A 281 6.24 -1.97 6.71
CA TRP A 281 7.10 -0.86 7.09
C TRP A 281 8.58 -1.20 6.88
N HIS A 282 9.39 -0.18 6.62
CA HIS A 282 10.85 -0.30 6.66
C HIS A 282 11.32 -0.15 8.10
N VAL A 283 11.88 -1.21 8.66
CA VAL A 283 12.29 -1.28 10.06
C VAL A 283 13.80 -1.26 10.19
N THR A 284 14.31 -0.29 10.96
CA THR A 284 15.72 -0.17 11.35
C THR A 284 15.84 -0.35 12.85
N VAL A 285 16.66 -1.30 13.30
CA VAL A 285 16.97 -1.52 14.72
C VAL A 285 18.41 -1.09 14.98
N VAL A 286 18.61 -0.22 15.96
CA VAL A 286 19.93 0.26 16.34
C VAL A 286 20.18 0.10 17.85
N ASP A 287 21.41 -0.24 18.22
CA ASP A 287 21.89 -0.25 19.61
C ASP A 287 23.36 0.20 19.64
N SER A 288 23.81 0.78 20.75
CA SER A 288 25.23 1.12 20.89
C SER A 288 26.13 -0.11 21.16
N ARG A 289 25.51 -1.21 21.60
CA ARG A 289 26.17 -2.48 21.92
C ARG A 289 26.07 -3.41 20.73
N SER A 290 27.18 -3.65 20.04
CA SER A 290 27.22 -4.46 18.81
C SER A 290 26.71 -5.89 18.97
N GLN A 291 26.88 -6.50 20.17
CA GLN A 291 26.40 -7.86 20.48
C GLN A 291 24.86 -7.96 20.52
N TYR A 292 24.14 -6.85 20.71
CA TYR A 292 22.67 -6.82 20.68
C TYR A 292 22.14 -6.48 19.29
N ALA A 293 22.80 -5.59 18.56
CA ALA A 293 22.40 -5.14 17.21
C ALA A 293 22.88 -6.14 16.15
N THR A 294 22.33 -7.34 16.14
CA THR A 294 22.71 -8.40 15.20
C THR A 294 21.56 -8.86 14.32
N ARG A 295 21.88 -9.19 13.06
CA ARG A 295 20.92 -9.73 12.12
C ARG A 295 20.28 -11.03 12.57
N MET A 296 21.02 -11.85 13.35
CA MET A 296 20.52 -13.10 13.90
C MET A 296 19.36 -12.87 14.86
N ARG A 297 19.40 -11.80 15.67
CA ARG A 297 18.34 -11.47 16.61
C ARG A 297 17.13 -10.82 15.94
N PHE A 298 17.34 -10.06 14.88
CA PHE A 298 16.28 -9.35 14.15
C PHE A 298 16.28 -9.69 12.65
N PRO A 299 16.01 -10.96 12.28
CA PRO A 299 16.09 -11.40 10.89
C PRO A 299 15.05 -10.72 9.98
N GLN A 300 13.94 -10.25 10.53
CA GLN A 300 12.88 -9.59 9.78
C GLN A 300 13.12 -8.08 9.55
N ALA A 301 13.95 -7.42 10.38
CA ALA A 301 14.24 -6.01 10.20
C ALA A 301 14.99 -5.77 8.87
N ASP A 302 14.77 -4.62 8.22
CA ASP A 302 15.45 -4.29 6.97
C ASP A 302 16.92 -3.93 7.23
N VAL A 303 17.17 -3.17 8.31
CA VAL A 303 18.51 -2.77 8.76
C VAL A 303 18.69 -3.08 10.24
N VAL A 304 19.82 -3.66 10.59
CA VAL A 304 20.26 -3.85 11.97
C VAL A 304 21.71 -3.41 12.07
N MET A 305 22.00 -2.43 12.93
CA MET A 305 23.35 -1.88 13.02
C MET A 305 23.66 -1.35 14.42
N SER A 306 24.95 -1.38 14.76
CA SER A 306 25.46 -0.71 15.95
C SER A 306 25.80 0.74 15.62
N ILE A 307 25.30 1.68 16.44
CA ILE A 307 25.58 3.11 16.31
C ILE A 307 26.10 3.63 17.65
N PRO A 308 27.29 4.24 17.69
CA PRO A 308 27.79 4.95 18.86
C PRO A 308 26.81 6.02 19.36
N LEU A 309 26.86 6.37 20.64
CA LEU A 309 25.93 7.34 21.22
C LEU A 309 26.19 8.78 20.77
N ASP A 310 27.40 9.07 20.36
CA ASP A 310 27.89 10.35 19.84
C ASP A 310 27.74 10.50 18.32
N ASP A 311 27.34 9.44 17.61
CA ASP A 311 27.08 9.50 16.16
C ASP A 311 25.72 10.16 15.86
N ARG A 312 25.72 11.49 15.97
CA ARG A 312 24.58 12.35 15.72
C ARG A 312 24.13 12.29 14.24
N GLU A 313 25.07 12.28 13.33
CA GLU A 313 24.78 12.34 11.89
C GLU A 313 24.00 11.11 11.43
N THR A 314 24.47 9.93 11.78
CA THR A 314 23.76 8.67 11.45
C THR A 314 22.36 8.61 12.11
N LEU A 315 22.25 9.02 13.37
CA LEU A 315 20.95 9.03 14.05
C LEU A 315 19.96 9.97 13.34
N LEU A 316 20.36 11.19 12.98
CA LEU A 316 19.50 12.14 12.28
C LEU A 316 19.14 11.65 10.87
N LYS A 317 20.06 11.05 10.14
CA LYS A 317 19.76 10.45 8.84
C LYS A 317 18.74 9.32 8.93
N LEU A 318 18.83 8.46 9.93
CA LEU A 318 17.91 7.34 10.11
C LEU A 318 16.54 7.79 10.63
N SER A 319 16.48 8.82 11.45
CA SER A 319 15.22 9.36 12.00
C SER A 319 14.48 10.27 11.00
N ASN A 320 15.12 10.68 9.91
CA ASN A 320 14.50 11.56 8.93
C ASN A 320 13.19 10.99 8.37
N ASN A 321 12.10 11.73 8.56
CA ASN A 321 10.74 11.36 8.15
C ASN A 321 10.28 9.96 8.67
N ALA A 322 10.79 9.53 9.82
CA ALA A 322 10.51 8.24 10.43
C ALA A 322 9.66 8.38 11.70
N ALA A 323 9.02 7.27 12.12
CA ALA A 323 8.64 7.06 13.49
C ALA A 323 9.86 6.56 14.28
N VAL A 324 10.11 7.13 15.45
CA VAL A 324 11.24 6.78 16.31
C VAL A 324 10.74 6.26 17.64
N ALA A 325 11.20 5.05 18.04
CA ALA A 325 10.90 4.44 19.32
C ALA A 325 12.20 4.27 20.12
N LEU A 326 12.31 4.95 21.26
CA LEU A 326 13.43 4.81 22.20
C LEU A 326 13.10 3.70 23.21
N MET A 327 13.79 2.56 23.10
CA MET A 327 13.50 1.31 23.83
C MET A 327 14.77 0.64 24.36
N SER A 328 15.79 1.42 24.78
CA SER A 328 17.10 0.83 25.12
C SER A 328 17.18 0.23 26.53
N HIS A 329 16.23 0.50 27.41
CA HIS A 329 16.28 0.20 28.85
C HIS A 329 17.50 0.79 29.61
N SER A 330 18.32 1.59 28.93
CA SER A 330 19.50 2.26 29.50
C SER A 330 19.26 3.77 29.56
N LEU A 331 19.32 4.32 30.77
CA LEU A 331 19.16 5.77 30.97
C LEU A 331 20.19 6.58 30.17
N SER A 332 21.43 6.13 30.11
CA SER A 332 22.50 6.85 29.37
C SER A 332 22.29 6.80 27.85
N GLN A 333 21.85 5.68 27.31
CA GLN A 333 21.55 5.56 25.88
C GLN A 333 20.32 6.38 25.52
N ASP A 334 19.23 6.24 26.27
CA ASP A 334 18.00 6.98 26.02
C ASP A 334 18.25 8.50 26.13
N ARG A 335 18.99 8.95 27.17
CA ARG A 335 19.34 10.37 27.33
C ARG A 335 20.14 10.91 26.15
N ALA A 336 21.18 10.21 25.70
CA ALA A 336 22.03 10.65 24.61
C ALA A 336 21.24 10.79 23.29
N ARG A 337 20.41 9.78 22.97
CA ARG A 337 19.60 9.80 21.75
C ARG A 337 18.43 10.79 21.82
N LEU A 338 17.75 10.85 22.98
CA LEU A 338 16.66 11.79 23.21
C LEU A 338 17.15 13.24 23.11
N ALA A 339 18.32 13.57 23.66
CA ALA A 339 18.89 14.90 23.56
C ALA A 339 19.07 15.36 22.11
N ILE A 340 19.63 14.47 21.26
CA ILE A 340 19.82 14.78 19.83
C ILE A 340 18.48 14.98 19.13
N LEU A 341 17.50 14.13 19.40
CA LEU A 341 16.20 14.16 18.72
C LEU A 341 15.35 15.36 19.14
N LEU A 342 15.36 15.73 20.44
CA LEU A 342 14.61 16.90 20.92
C LEU A 342 15.11 18.23 20.33
N GLU A 343 16.40 18.31 19.94
CA GLU A 343 16.94 19.46 19.22
C GLU A 343 16.48 19.54 17.76
N HIS A 344 15.90 18.45 17.19
CA HIS A 344 15.54 18.35 15.77
C HIS A 344 14.09 17.87 15.60
N PRO A 345 13.08 18.59 16.13
CA PRO A 345 11.69 18.15 16.13
C PRO A 345 11.07 18.00 14.73
N ASP A 346 11.64 18.64 13.71
CA ASP A 346 11.15 18.56 12.34
C ASP A 346 11.77 17.39 11.53
N ASN A 347 12.75 16.70 12.12
CA ASN A 347 13.44 15.62 11.45
C ASN A 347 12.63 14.32 11.42
N TYR A 348 11.74 14.09 12.41
CA TYR A 348 10.93 12.89 12.54
C TYR A 348 9.44 13.21 12.54
N ARG A 349 8.61 12.22 12.24
CA ARG A 349 7.16 12.34 12.28
C ARG A 349 6.56 11.94 13.62
N TYR A 350 7.20 11.02 14.33
CA TYR A 350 6.80 10.51 15.63
C TYR A 350 8.05 10.24 16.47
N LEU A 351 7.99 10.57 17.76
CA LEU A 351 9.02 10.22 18.74
C LEU A 351 8.35 9.66 19.99
N GLY A 352 8.67 8.43 20.36
CA GLY A 352 8.15 7.79 21.56
C GLY A 352 9.26 7.27 22.47
N GLN A 353 9.07 7.45 23.80
CA GLN A 353 10.00 6.97 24.83
C GLN A 353 9.36 5.87 25.67
N LEU A 354 10.03 4.72 25.74
CA LEU A 354 9.63 3.61 26.59
C LEU A 354 10.01 3.88 28.05
N GLY A 355 9.12 3.50 28.95
CA GLY A 355 9.31 3.53 30.40
C GLY A 355 8.30 4.41 31.12
N PRO A 356 8.28 4.34 32.45
CA PRO A 356 7.33 5.11 33.24
C PRO A 356 7.57 6.62 33.11
N ARG A 357 6.50 7.42 33.24
CA ARG A 357 6.50 8.85 33.03
C ARG A 357 7.62 9.58 33.78
N TYR A 358 7.80 9.26 35.06
CA TYR A 358 8.84 9.90 35.91
C TYR A 358 10.27 9.69 35.37
N ARG A 359 10.52 8.56 34.68
CA ARG A 359 11.83 8.28 34.05
C ARG A 359 12.09 9.23 32.89
N THR A 360 11.10 9.47 32.05
CA THR A 360 11.24 10.37 30.92
C THR A 360 11.34 11.84 31.39
N GLU A 361 10.54 12.23 32.37
CA GLU A 361 10.63 13.58 32.98
C GLU A 361 12.01 13.84 33.58
N ARG A 362 12.60 12.84 34.24
CA ARG A 362 14.00 12.93 34.69
C ARG A 362 14.98 13.13 33.54
N LEU A 363 14.84 12.37 32.44
CA LEU A 363 15.70 12.53 31.25
C LEU A 363 15.57 13.94 30.67
N ILE A 364 14.35 14.44 30.51
CA ILE A 364 14.07 15.80 30.02
C ILE A 364 14.74 16.85 30.90
N ASN A 365 14.61 16.75 32.24
CA ASN A 365 15.24 17.67 33.17
C ASN A 365 16.77 17.65 33.06
N GLU A 366 17.39 16.46 32.99
CA GLU A 366 18.85 16.32 32.83
C GLU A 366 19.34 16.89 31.48
N ILE A 367 18.53 16.74 30.40
CA ILE A 367 18.83 17.29 29.08
C ILE A 367 18.68 18.81 29.07
N SER A 368 17.62 19.35 29.67
CA SER A 368 17.33 20.79 29.71
C SER A 368 18.45 21.61 30.35
N MET A 369 19.17 21.03 31.33
CA MET A 369 20.29 21.69 32.00
C MET A 369 21.50 21.93 31.10
N ASN A 370 21.61 21.20 29.97
CA ASN A 370 22.79 21.16 29.10
C ASN A 370 22.51 21.65 27.67
N LEU A 371 21.26 21.98 27.35
CA LEU A 371 20.87 22.38 25.99
C LEU A 371 20.91 23.88 25.76
N SER A 372 21.38 24.29 24.59
CA SER A 372 21.61 25.69 24.25
C SER A 372 20.37 26.38 23.64
N ASN A 373 19.33 25.64 23.19
CA ASN A 373 18.16 26.20 22.53
C ASN A 373 16.84 25.75 23.21
N PRO A 374 16.30 26.56 24.12
CA PRO A 374 15.06 26.21 24.85
C PRO A 374 13.82 26.05 23.95
N THR A 375 13.70 26.84 22.89
CA THR A 375 12.52 26.82 21.99
C THR A 375 12.44 25.49 21.21
N MET A 376 13.56 25.00 20.71
CA MET A 376 13.59 23.72 19.99
C MET A 376 13.33 22.55 20.94
N LEU A 377 13.86 22.63 22.16
CA LEU A 377 13.60 21.62 23.19
C LEU A 377 12.09 21.55 23.52
N GLU A 378 11.44 22.67 23.72
CA GLU A 378 10.01 22.76 24.01
C GLU A 378 9.18 22.15 22.86
N ALA A 379 9.49 22.51 21.61
CA ALA A 379 8.86 21.92 20.43
C ALA A 379 9.06 20.40 20.36
N GLY A 380 10.27 19.89 20.67
CA GLY A 380 10.57 18.47 20.72
C GLY A 380 9.79 17.74 21.82
N ILE A 381 9.67 18.35 23.01
CA ILE A 381 8.90 17.77 24.13
C ILE A 381 7.40 17.70 23.77
N HIS A 382 6.85 18.68 23.07
CA HIS A 382 5.47 18.64 22.60
C HIS A 382 5.17 17.49 21.63
N LYS A 383 6.16 17.06 20.84
CA LYS A 383 6.05 15.92 19.92
C LYS A 383 6.39 14.57 20.58
N LEU A 384 6.84 14.58 21.83
CA LEU A 384 7.30 13.37 22.52
C LEU A 384 6.12 12.61 23.15
N HIS A 385 5.92 11.37 22.74
CA HIS A 385 4.96 10.43 23.31
C HIS A 385 5.63 9.63 24.46
N TYR A 386 5.12 9.83 25.68
CA TYR A 386 5.62 9.09 26.83
C TYR A 386 4.58 8.95 27.95
N PRO A 387 4.40 7.72 28.46
CA PRO A 387 4.93 6.45 27.96
C PRO A 387 4.51 6.19 26.51
N ILE A 388 5.42 5.60 25.70
CA ILE A 388 5.13 5.21 24.34
C ILE A 388 4.00 4.18 24.28
N GLY A 389 3.06 4.36 23.33
CA GLY A 389 1.99 3.41 23.04
C GLY A 389 0.70 3.65 23.80
N TYR A 390 -0.42 3.26 23.19
CA TYR A 390 -1.72 3.29 23.84
C TYR A 390 -1.83 2.19 24.91
N LYS A 391 -2.53 2.50 26.01
CA LYS A 391 -2.85 1.54 27.05
C LYS A 391 -4.05 0.69 26.61
N LEU A 392 -3.78 -0.41 25.89
CA LEU A 392 -4.81 -1.33 25.37
C LEU A 392 -5.13 -2.49 26.31
N GLY A 393 -4.36 -2.67 27.39
CA GLY A 393 -4.45 -3.84 28.27
C GLY A 393 -3.54 -4.99 27.80
N GLY A 394 -3.58 -6.10 28.54
CA GLY A 394 -2.67 -7.23 28.33
C GLY A 394 -1.34 -7.07 29.07
N ASP A 395 -0.49 -8.08 28.97
CA ASP A 395 0.84 -8.14 29.61
C ASP A 395 1.87 -8.66 28.60
N GLY A 396 3.13 -8.33 28.85
CA GLY A 396 4.24 -8.78 28.03
C GLY A 396 4.58 -7.90 26.83
N PRO A 397 5.66 -8.26 26.12
CA PRO A 397 6.20 -7.48 25.03
C PRO A 397 5.27 -7.42 23.80
N GLU A 398 4.44 -8.41 23.58
CA GLU A 398 3.47 -8.47 22.47
C GLU A 398 2.34 -7.44 22.68
N ALA A 399 1.79 -7.36 23.90
CA ALA A 399 0.77 -6.37 24.25
C ALA A 399 1.32 -4.95 24.17
N LEU A 400 2.55 -4.74 24.65
CA LEU A 400 3.26 -3.49 24.53
C LEU A 400 3.45 -3.09 23.05
N ALA A 401 3.94 -4.01 22.24
CA ALA A 401 4.16 -3.78 20.80
C ALA A 401 2.86 -3.41 20.07
N LEU A 402 1.73 -4.03 20.43
CA LEU A 402 0.42 -3.70 19.86
C LEU A 402 0.03 -2.25 20.20
N GLY A 403 0.17 -1.83 21.47
CA GLY A 403 -0.10 -0.46 21.90
C GLY A 403 0.79 0.56 21.19
N ILE A 404 2.09 0.26 21.06
CA ILE A 404 3.06 1.10 20.36
C ILE A 404 2.68 1.23 18.86
N MET A 405 2.40 0.11 18.18
CA MET A 405 2.04 0.15 16.76
C MET A 405 0.72 0.87 16.51
N ALA A 406 -0.25 0.72 17.41
CA ALA A 406 -1.53 1.42 17.29
C ALA A 406 -1.34 2.96 17.35
N GLU A 407 -0.55 3.46 18.31
CA GLU A 407 -0.26 4.89 18.45
C GLU A 407 0.56 5.41 17.26
N ILE A 408 1.66 4.75 16.92
CA ILE A 408 2.50 5.14 15.79
C ILE A 408 1.68 5.16 14.50
N ASN A 409 0.85 4.13 14.27
CA ASN A 409 0.04 4.03 13.06
C ASN A 409 -0.96 5.18 12.95
N ALA A 410 -1.61 5.56 14.06
CA ALA A 410 -2.52 6.71 14.10
C ALA A 410 -1.79 8.02 13.73
N VAL A 411 -0.67 8.32 14.35
CA VAL A 411 0.12 9.53 14.06
C VAL A 411 0.65 9.55 12.64
N MET A 412 1.20 8.43 12.15
CA MET A 412 1.77 8.35 10.81
C MET A 412 0.74 8.47 9.69
N HIS A 413 -0.55 8.25 9.99
CA HIS A 413 -1.67 8.43 9.05
C HIS A 413 -2.49 9.69 9.34
N ASN A 414 -1.98 10.62 10.16
CA ASN A 414 -2.65 11.86 10.53
C ASN A 414 -4.07 11.64 11.11
N GLN A 415 -4.25 10.56 11.86
CA GLN A 415 -5.47 10.33 12.63
C GLN A 415 -5.33 11.04 13.98
N ASP A 416 -6.45 11.55 14.53
CA ASP A 416 -6.47 12.16 15.85
C ASP A 416 -6.10 11.13 16.93
N ALA A 417 -4.79 10.97 17.14
CA ALA A 417 -4.30 10.20 18.25
C ALA A 417 -4.38 11.10 19.51
N PRO A 418 -5.08 10.70 20.57
CA PRO A 418 -4.99 11.42 21.81
C PRO A 418 -3.53 11.46 22.24
N VAL A 419 -2.93 12.67 22.26
CA VAL A 419 -1.59 12.84 22.80
C VAL A 419 -1.65 12.35 24.24
N SER A 420 -0.85 11.32 24.57
CA SER A 420 -0.79 10.73 25.91
C SER A 420 -0.12 11.69 26.90
N GLY A 421 -0.65 12.90 27.03
CA GLY A 421 -0.09 14.01 27.79
C GLY A 421 -1.05 15.14 28.09
N SER A 422 -2.25 15.16 27.50
CA SER A 422 -3.24 16.14 27.90
C SER A 422 -3.72 15.86 29.32
N HIS A 423 -3.41 16.76 30.22
CA HIS A 423 -3.89 16.78 31.59
C HIS A 423 -5.41 16.63 31.63
N ASN A 424 -5.91 15.44 31.87
CA ASN A 424 -7.18 15.32 32.57
C ASN A 424 -6.86 15.20 34.05
N ASN A 425 -7.13 16.28 34.75
CA ASN A 425 -7.24 16.31 36.19
C ASN A 425 -8.12 15.15 36.64
N VAL A 426 -7.52 14.16 37.24
CA VAL A 426 -8.24 13.25 38.11
C VAL A 426 -8.29 13.93 39.48
N SER A 427 -9.27 14.82 39.62
CA SER A 427 -9.97 14.97 40.86
C SER A 427 -11.15 14.00 40.79
N ASP A 428 -11.20 13.13 41.78
CA ASP A 428 -12.28 12.25 42.20
C ASP A 428 -12.05 10.75 41.92
N ILE A 429 -11.60 10.17 42.96
CA ILE A 429 -11.79 8.97 43.81
C ILE A 429 -10.49 8.26 44.07
#